data_8db7e6a9c549ad1cf3b49f00d62bc609
#
_entry.id   8db7e6a9c549ad1cf3b49f00d62bc609
#
_cell.length_a   1.000
_cell.length_b   1.000
_cell.length_c   1.000
_cell.angle_alpha   90.00
_cell.angle_beta   90.00
_cell.angle_gamma   90.00
#
_symmetry.space_group_name_H-M   'P 1'
#
loop_
_entity.id
_entity.type
_entity.pdbx_description
1 polymer ?
#
loop_
_entity_poly.entity_id
_entity_poly.type
_entity_poly.pdbx_seq_one_letter_code
_entity_poly.pdbx_strand_id
1 'polypeptide(L)'
;FLTFILSAFFATSTFAATKVVWWMESSADTDPTVQEMMCDAFNAEQDEIELECVFKEDINDTIRPALLSGSGPDMFDTPGASYIKIYQDAGLVKSMQEYADQYGWQDKLLGWAYNSGVFDGELYSIPKNYETMIYFYNKTLFEENGWSTPNTLEEVESLAAKIKAKGMNVYAYGSAGWQPTHEHLVGNYFNTYAGPENVYKALIGEKKWTDPEFVEAIELLRKHMVDEGYWSGNLETYYSLDWDDFNNEFA
;
A
#
# COMPACT_ATOMS: atom_id res chain seq x y z
N PHE A 1 -50.27 49.38 33.19
CA PHE A 1 -49.57 48.08 33.26
C PHE A 1 -48.61 48.01 32.08
N LEU A 2 -47.30 48.18 32.36
CA LEU A 2 -46.21 48.08 31.38
C LEU A 2 -45.57 46.69 31.56
N THR A 3 -45.81 45.80 30.61
CA THR A 3 -45.21 44.47 30.63
C THR A 3 -43.83 44.54 29.94
N PHE A 4 -42.76 44.41 30.71
CA PHE A 4 -41.41 44.29 30.18
C PHE A 4 -41.20 42.84 29.74
N ILE A 5 -41.07 42.59 28.42
CA ILE A 5 -40.63 41.32 27.85
C ILE A 5 -39.11 41.27 27.90
N LEU A 6 -38.56 40.50 28.81
CA LEU A 6 -37.12 40.22 28.91
C LEU A 6 -36.74 39.16 27.86
N SER A 7 -36.26 39.59 26.70
CA SER A 7 -35.70 38.69 25.69
C SER A 7 -34.34 38.22 26.13
N ALA A 8 -34.25 36.98 26.61
CA ALA A 8 -32.98 36.32 26.88
C ALA A 8 -32.30 36.00 25.54
N PHE A 9 -31.27 36.74 25.16
CA PHE A 9 -30.36 36.39 24.10
C PHE A 9 -29.47 35.26 24.63
N PHE A 10 -29.71 34.02 24.18
CA PHE A 10 -28.74 32.98 24.29
C PHE A 10 -27.63 33.24 23.26
N ALA A 11 -26.51 33.78 23.71
CA ALA A 11 -25.29 33.81 22.90
C ALA A 11 -24.79 32.37 22.79
N THR A 12 -25.06 31.73 21.67
CA THR A 12 -24.36 30.49 21.26
C THR A 12 -22.92 30.93 20.95
N SER A 13 -21.99 30.61 21.83
CA SER A 13 -20.55 30.68 21.49
C SER A 13 -20.28 29.65 20.42
N THR A 14 -20.22 30.06 19.16
CA THR A 14 -19.65 29.26 18.09
C THR A 14 -18.16 29.17 18.36
N PHE A 15 -17.68 28.06 18.90
CA PHE A 15 -16.28 27.75 18.87
C PHE A 15 -15.90 27.52 17.40
N ALA A 16 -14.80 28.11 16.95
CA ALA A 16 -14.27 27.81 15.64
C ALA A 16 -13.89 26.31 15.62
N ALA A 17 -14.22 25.64 14.54
CA ALA A 17 -13.84 24.22 14.34
C ALA A 17 -12.32 24.04 14.51
N THR A 18 -11.92 22.95 15.12
CA THR A 18 -10.50 22.59 15.21
C THR A 18 -10.04 22.07 13.85
N LYS A 19 -9.07 22.77 13.25
CA LYS A 19 -8.51 22.34 11.97
C LYS A 19 -7.57 21.16 12.18
N VAL A 20 -7.79 20.07 11.40
CA VAL A 20 -6.96 18.88 11.34
C VAL A 20 -6.51 18.70 9.89
N VAL A 21 -5.21 18.63 9.66
CA VAL A 21 -4.61 18.50 8.33
C VAL A 21 -4.19 17.05 8.10
N TRP A 22 -4.68 16.44 7.04
CA TRP A 22 -4.31 15.09 6.63
C TRP A 22 -3.59 15.13 5.28
N TRP A 23 -2.32 14.72 5.26
CA TRP A 23 -1.60 14.49 4.03
C TRP A 23 -1.87 13.08 3.52
N MET A 24 -2.48 13.02 2.35
CA MET A 24 -2.86 11.79 1.68
C MET A 24 -1.97 11.57 0.46
N GLU A 25 -1.63 10.32 0.21
CA GLU A 25 -0.92 9.97 -1.01
C GLU A 25 -1.82 10.20 -2.22
N SER A 26 -1.28 10.88 -3.23
CA SER A 26 -1.87 11.01 -4.55
C SER A 26 -0.98 10.26 -5.54
N SER A 27 -1.50 9.19 -6.10
CA SER A 27 -0.84 8.44 -7.17
C SER A 27 -1.79 8.36 -8.37
N ALA A 28 -1.26 7.94 -9.53
CA ALA A 28 -2.09 7.71 -10.72
C ALA A 28 -3.22 6.68 -10.47
N ASP A 29 -3.02 5.78 -9.50
CA ASP A 29 -3.97 4.73 -9.14
C ASP A 29 -4.97 5.14 -8.04
N THR A 30 -4.73 6.28 -7.39
CA THR A 30 -5.61 6.79 -6.35
C THR A 30 -6.53 7.85 -6.95
N ASP A 31 -7.83 7.54 -7.06
CA ASP A 31 -8.80 8.54 -7.47
C ASP A 31 -8.99 9.59 -6.35
N PRO A 32 -8.47 10.81 -6.51
CA PRO A 32 -8.59 11.88 -5.51
C PRO A 32 -10.05 12.17 -5.17
N THR A 33 -10.97 11.98 -6.14
CA THR A 33 -12.40 12.24 -5.96
C THR A 33 -13.01 11.42 -4.84
N VAL A 34 -12.63 10.13 -4.72
CA VAL A 34 -13.15 9.27 -3.64
C VAL A 34 -12.62 9.73 -2.28
N GLN A 35 -11.38 10.13 -2.21
CA GLN A 35 -10.76 10.61 -0.98
C GLN A 35 -11.33 11.98 -0.57
N GLU A 36 -11.54 12.88 -1.52
CA GLU A 36 -12.23 14.16 -1.31
C GLU A 36 -13.64 13.94 -0.78
N MET A 37 -14.41 13.03 -1.38
CA MET A 37 -15.75 12.68 -0.90
C MET A 37 -15.77 12.18 0.54
N MET A 38 -14.74 11.43 0.98
CA MET A 38 -14.63 10.99 2.38
C MET A 38 -14.39 12.17 3.32
N CYS A 39 -13.55 13.11 2.95
CA CYS A 39 -13.25 14.30 3.74
C CYS A 39 -14.49 15.23 3.82
N ASP A 40 -15.16 15.43 2.69
CA ASP A 40 -16.39 16.22 2.61
C ASP A 40 -17.52 15.60 3.44
N ALA A 41 -17.69 14.26 3.38
CA ALA A 41 -18.66 13.55 4.18
C ALA A 41 -18.38 13.70 5.67
N PHE A 42 -17.14 13.59 6.10
CA PHE A 42 -16.76 13.81 7.49
C PHE A 42 -17.10 15.24 7.95
N ASN A 43 -16.72 16.24 7.15
CA ASN A 43 -16.97 17.66 7.46
C ASN A 43 -18.48 17.99 7.44
N ALA A 44 -19.29 17.28 6.65
CA ALA A 44 -20.73 17.49 6.60
C ALA A 44 -21.50 16.89 7.79
N GLU A 45 -20.93 15.95 8.52
CA GLU A 45 -21.61 15.28 9.64
C GLU A 45 -21.42 15.98 10.99
N GLN A 46 -20.46 16.89 11.11
CA GLN A 46 -20.15 17.56 12.37
C GLN A 46 -19.45 18.92 12.14
N ASP A 47 -19.49 19.82 13.15
CA ASP A 47 -18.97 21.17 13.10
C ASP A 47 -17.79 21.41 14.08
N GLU A 48 -17.33 20.37 14.78
CA GLU A 48 -16.30 20.50 15.81
C GLU A 48 -14.88 20.44 15.24
N ILE A 49 -14.71 19.69 14.12
CA ILE A 49 -13.45 19.48 13.43
C ILE A 49 -13.60 19.87 11.96
N GLU A 50 -12.67 20.67 11.46
CA GLU A 50 -12.50 20.92 10.02
C GLU A 50 -11.34 20.05 9.52
N LEU A 51 -11.66 18.96 8.81
CA LEU A 51 -10.67 18.08 8.20
C LEU A 51 -10.23 18.64 6.84
N GLU A 52 -8.97 19.06 6.75
CA GLU A 52 -8.33 19.48 5.50
C GLU A 52 -7.51 18.34 4.91
N CYS A 53 -7.95 17.83 3.77
CA CYS A 53 -7.25 16.78 3.02
C CYS A 53 -6.32 17.41 1.98
N VAL A 54 -5.03 17.12 2.07
CA VAL A 54 -4.00 17.64 1.18
C VAL A 54 -3.36 16.47 0.45
N PHE A 55 -3.52 16.44 -0.87
CA PHE A 55 -2.95 15.39 -1.71
C PHE A 55 -1.49 15.69 -2.06
N LYS A 56 -0.62 14.70 -1.89
CA LYS A 56 0.83 14.80 -2.12
C LYS A 56 1.28 13.66 -3.03
N GLU A 57 1.87 14.00 -4.16
CA GLU A 57 2.49 13.01 -5.06
C GLU A 57 3.76 12.41 -4.44
N ASP A 58 4.55 13.23 -3.75
CA ASP A 58 5.84 12.84 -3.16
C ASP A 58 5.79 12.77 -1.62
N ILE A 59 4.73 12.19 -1.06
CA ILE A 59 4.54 12.20 0.40
C ILE A 59 5.72 11.56 1.15
N ASN A 60 6.28 10.47 0.61
CA ASN A 60 7.37 9.71 1.24
C ASN A 60 8.66 10.53 1.35
N ASP A 61 8.92 11.43 0.39
CA ASP A 61 10.10 12.29 0.38
C ASP A 61 9.89 13.57 1.21
N THR A 62 8.66 14.06 1.27
CA THR A 62 8.33 15.35 1.87
C THR A 62 7.93 15.28 3.35
N ILE A 63 7.38 14.15 3.80
CA ILE A 63 6.83 14.02 5.16
C ILE A 63 7.90 14.15 6.24
N ARG A 64 9.04 13.49 6.09
CA ARG A 64 10.10 13.50 7.12
C ARG A 64 10.68 14.89 7.36
N PRO A 65 11.08 15.69 6.34
CA PRO A 65 11.50 17.06 6.55
C PRO A 65 10.42 17.94 7.19
N ALA A 66 9.16 17.75 6.80
CA ALA A 66 8.04 18.50 7.36
C ALA A 66 7.83 18.21 8.85
N LEU A 67 7.85 16.95 9.27
CA LEU A 67 7.75 16.55 10.67
C LEU A 67 8.92 17.11 11.50
N LEU A 68 10.15 17.01 10.99
CA LEU A 68 11.35 17.52 11.67
C LEU A 68 11.35 19.03 11.85
N SER A 69 10.77 19.77 10.90
CA SER A 69 10.66 21.24 10.98
C SER A 69 9.46 21.72 11.79
N GLY A 70 8.58 20.81 12.23
CA GLY A 70 7.33 21.15 12.93
C GLY A 70 6.26 21.76 12.02
N SER A 71 6.40 21.63 10.69
CA SER A 71 5.43 22.10 9.68
C SER A 71 4.68 20.93 9.02
N GLY A 72 4.77 19.73 9.59
CA GLY A 72 4.06 18.54 9.12
C GLY A 72 2.56 18.60 9.40
N PRO A 73 1.79 17.68 8.79
CA PRO A 73 0.37 17.53 9.04
C PRO A 73 0.09 16.89 10.39
N ASP A 74 -1.18 16.89 10.82
CA ASP A 74 -1.65 16.17 11.99
C ASP A 74 -1.76 14.65 11.72
N MET A 75 -2.11 14.29 10.50
CA MET A 75 -2.19 12.90 10.02
C MET A 75 -1.53 12.78 8.63
N PHE A 76 -0.99 11.62 8.33
CA PHE A 76 -0.42 11.34 7.01
C PHE A 76 -0.49 9.86 6.65
N ASP A 77 -0.58 9.60 5.34
CA ASP A 77 -0.52 8.26 4.79
C ASP A 77 0.93 7.79 4.64
N THR A 78 1.12 6.47 4.67
CA THR A 78 2.38 5.80 4.32
C THR A 78 2.08 4.55 3.51
N PRO A 79 3.01 4.09 2.66
CA PRO A 79 2.84 2.85 1.89
C PRO A 79 2.69 1.59 2.77
N GLY A 80 3.07 1.68 4.03
CA GLY A 80 2.93 0.58 4.97
C GLY A 80 3.46 0.92 6.35
N ALA A 81 3.07 0.13 7.33
CA ALA A 81 3.39 0.37 8.74
C ALA A 81 4.92 0.38 9.03
N SER A 82 5.74 -0.33 8.23
CA SER A 82 7.20 -0.32 8.38
C SER A 82 7.82 1.08 8.26
N TYR A 83 7.20 1.97 7.48
CA TYR A 83 7.64 3.37 7.36
C TYR A 83 7.46 4.15 8.65
N ILE A 84 6.48 3.77 9.48
CA ILE A 84 6.19 4.45 10.75
C ILE A 84 7.29 4.22 11.78
N LYS A 85 7.97 3.07 11.74
CA LYS A 85 9.02 2.74 12.71
C LYS A 85 10.11 3.81 12.79
N ILE A 86 10.54 4.36 11.66
CA ILE A 86 11.57 5.42 11.65
C ILE A 86 11.07 6.74 12.27
N TYR A 87 9.78 7.03 12.17
CA TYR A 87 9.18 8.22 12.79
C TYR A 87 8.93 7.98 14.28
N GLN A 88 8.53 6.77 14.66
CA GLN A 88 8.36 6.37 16.06
C GLN A 88 9.70 6.42 16.81
N ASP A 89 10.77 5.85 16.26
CA ASP A 89 12.12 5.89 16.84
C ASP A 89 12.63 7.32 16.99
N ALA A 90 12.23 8.22 16.11
CA ALA A 90 12.58 9.64 16.16
C ALA A 90 11.65 10.48 17.08
N GLY A 91 10.61 9.88 17.66
CA GLY A 91 9.63 10.59 18.49
C GLY A 91 8.74 11.58 17.71
N LEU A 92 8.57 11.36 16.40
CA LEU A 92 7.83 12.27 15.51
C LEU A 92 6.35 11.88 15.35
N VAL A 93 5.95 10.72 15.82
CA VAL A 93 4.58 10.24 15.85
C VAL A 93 4.16 9.84 17.26
N LYS A 94 2.88 9.94 17.54
CA LYS A 94 2.30 9.62 18.86
C LYS A 94 1.68 8.23 18.83
N SER A 95 1.74 7.57 19.98
CA SER A 95 0.95 6.36 20.21
C SER A 95 -0.54 6.68 20.18
N MET A 96 -1.29 5.77 19.57
CA MET A 96 -2.75 5.78 19.53
C MET A 96 -3.34 4.65 20.39
N GLN A 97 -2.53 3.96 21.22
CA GLN A 97 -2.97 2.79 21.97
C GLN A 97 -4.14 3.10 22.90
N GLU A 98 -4.11 4.23 23.60
CA GLU A 98 -5.21 4.65 24.46
C GLU A 98 -6.55 4.73 23.72
N TYR A 99 -6.53 5.28 22.52
CA TYR A 99 -7.73 5.38 21.67
C TYR A 99 -8.12 4.01 21.08
N ALA A 100 -7.13 3.20 20.71
CA ALA A 100 -7.38 1.85 20.22
C ALA A 100 -8.12 1.01 21.28
N ASP A 101 -7.73 1.10 22.54
CA ASP A 101 -8.36 0.43 23.67
C ASP A 101 -9.76 1.00 23.93
N GLN A 102 -9.88 2.34 23.97
CA GLN A 102 -11.16 3.01 24.23
C GLN A 102 -12.23 2.68 23.18
N TYR A 103 -11.84 2.60 21.89
CA TYR A 103 -12.78 2.39 20.78
C TYR A 103 -12.81 0.94 20.29
N GLY A 104 -12.03 0.03 20.85
CA GLY A 104 -11.98 -1.39 20.51
C GLY A 104 -11.53 -1.61 19.07
N TRP A 105 -10.49 -0.92 18.61
CA TRP A 105 -10.02 -1.01 17.21
C TRP A 105 -9.45 -2.39 16.88
N GLN A 106 -8.85 -3.07 17.85
CA GLN A 106 -8.31 -4.42 17.64
C GLN A 106 -9.39 -5.42 17.19
N ASP A 107 -10.62 -5.26 17.66
CA ASP A 107 -11.75 -6.12 17.31
C ASP A 107 -12.43 -5.72 15.98
N LYS A 108 -12.15 -4.52 15.49
CA LYS A 108 -12.75 -3.94 14.27
C LYS A 108 -11.88 -4.09 13.03
N LEU A 109 -10.59 -4.29 13.22
CA LEU A 109 -9.61 -4.35 12.16
C LEU A 109 -9.12 -5.79 11.96
N LEU A 110 -8.61 -6.11 10.78
CA LEU A 110 -7.95 -7.39 10.53
C LEU A 110 -6.73 -7.51 11.45
N GLY A 111 -6.67 -8.58 12.26
CA GLY A 111 -5.65 -8.72 13.31
C GLY A 111 -4.21 -8.59 12.81
N TRP A 112 -3.88 -9.16 11.63
CA TRP A 112 -2.54 -9.02 11.05
C TRP A 112 -2.25 -7.56 10.66
N ALA A 113 -3.23 -6.82 10.13
CA ALA A 113 -3.08 -5.45 9.72
C ALA A 113 -2.97 -4.49 10.92
N TYR A 114 -3.77 -4.72 11.98
CA TYR A 114 -3.62 -4.02 13.25
C TYR A 114 -2.22 -4.23 13.84
N ASN A 115 -1.79 -5.49 13.94
CA ASN A 115 -0.50 -5.84 14.53
C ASN A 115 0.70 -5.30 13.74
N SER A 116 0.56 -5.06 12.42
CA SER A 116 1.63 -4.44 11.62
C SER A 116 1.93 -3.00 12.07
N GLY A 117 0.94 -2.30 12.63
CA GLY A 117 1.09 -0.94 13.15
C GLY A 117 1.53 -0.85 14.61
N VAL A 118 1.75 -2.01 15.28
CA VAL A 118 2.15 -2.07 16.69
C VAL A 118 3.67 -2.16 16.78
N PHE A 119 4.28 -1.20 17.47
CA PHE A 119 5.72 -1.16 17.76
C PHE A 119 5.91 -0.97 19.27
N ASP A 120 6.82 -1.73 19.85
CA ASP A 120 7.11 -1.71 21.30
C ASP A 120 5.87 -1.88 22.20
N GLY A 121 4.85 -2.59 21.67
CA GLY A 121 3.61 -2.89 22.38
C GLY A 121 2.51 -1.82 22.27
N GLU A 122 2.74 -0.77 21.48
CA GLU A 122 1.78 0.33 21.28
C GLU A 122 1.46 0.54 19.80
N LEU A 123 0.24 0.97 19.50
CA LEU A 123 -0.24 1.24 18.13
C LEU A 123 0.21 2.63 17.67
N TYR A 124 0.89 2.72 16.53
CA TYR A 124 1.35 3.97 15.90
C TYR A 124 0.80 4.21 14.50
N SER A 125 0.22 3.19 13.87
CA SER A 125 -0.47 3.37 12.58
C SER A 125 -1.72 2.52 12.49
N ILE A 126 -2.71 3.03 11.74
CA ILE A 126 -3.99 2.35 11.49
C ILE A 126 -4.01 1.94 10.03
N PRO A 127 -4.33 0.67 9.71
CA PRO A 127 -4.47 0.24 8.31
C PRO A 127 -5.68 0.92 7.66
N LYS A 128 -5.47 1.59 6.53
CA LYS A 128 -6.52 2.22 5.73
C LYS A 128 -7.07 1.25 4.68
N ASN A 129 -6.17 0.56 3.99
CA ASN A 129 -6.46 -0.43 2.95
C ASN A 129 -5.42 -1.54 3.01
N TYR A 130 -5.63 -2.58 2.21
CA TYR A 130 -4.63 -3.61 1.95
C TYR A 130 -4.60 -3.94 0.46
N GLU A 131 -3.46 -4.41 0.03
CA GLU A 131 -3.23 -4.86 -1.33
C GLU A 131 -2.84 -6.33 -1.35
N THR A 132 -3.02 -6.99 -2.47
CA THR A 132 -2.59 -8.35 -2.68
C THR A 132 -1.92 -8.48 -4.04
N MET A 133 -0.83 -9.23 -4.08
CA MET A 133 -0.15 -9.54 -5.34
C MET A 133 -0.86 -10.68 -6.03
N ILE A 134 -1.39 -10.42 -7.22
CA ILE A 134 -2.08 -11.40 -8.05
C ILE A 134 -1.61 -11.29 -9.50
N TYR A 135 -1.78 -12.38 -10.25
CA TYR A 135 -1.55 -12.37 -11.69
C TYR A 135 -2.86 -12.12 -12.43
N PHE A 136 -2.83 -11.12 -13.29
CA PHE A 136 -3.87 -10.90 -14.29
C PHE A 136 -3.50 -11.63 -15.58
N TYR A 137 -4.49 -12.08 -16.34
CA TYR A 137 -4.26 -12.61 -17.68
C TYR A 137 -5.25 -12.02 -18.68
N ASN A 138 -4.80 -11.80 -19.91
CA ASN A 138 -5.66 -11.35 -20.99
C ASN A 138 -6.54 -12.51 -21.44
N LYS A 139 -7.82 -12.51 -21.03
CA LYS A 139 -8.75 -13.58 -21.28
C LYS A 139 -8.97 -13.84 -22.79
N THR A 140 -9.09 -12.75 -23.58
CA THR A 140 -9.29 -12.84 -25.04
C THR A 140 -8.08 -13.54 -25.69
N LEU A 141 -6.88 -13.10 -25.32
CA LEU A 141 -5.64 -13.71 -25.84
C LEU A 141 -5.53 -15.19 -25.49
N PHE A 142 -5.93 -15.58 -24.27
CA PHE A 142 -5.92 -16.97 -23.85
C PHE A 142 -6.95 -17.81 -24.64
N GLU A 143 -8.16 -17.31 -24.84
CA GLU A 143 -9.22 -17.99 -25.62
C GLU A 143 -8.80 -18.17 -27.08
N GLU A 144 -8.26 -17.13 -27.73
CA GLU A 144 -7.81 -17.18 -29.13
C GLU A 144 -6.67 -18.18 -29.36
N ASN A 145 -5.83 -18.42 -28.36
CA ASN A 145 -4.70 -19.33 -28.44
C ASN A 145 -4.96 -20.70 -27.82
N GLY A 146 -6.13 -20.93 -27.25
CA GLY A 146 -6.47 -22.17 -26.57
C GLY A 146 -5.61 -22.44 -25.33
N TRP A 147 -5.18 -21.36 -24.64
CA TRP A 147 -4.39 -21.45 -23.42
C TRP A 147 -5.30 -21.54 -22.18
N SER A 148 -4.78 -22.18 -21.14
CA SER A 148 -5.44 -22.27 -19.83
C SER A 148 -4.57 -21.63 -18.78
N THR A 149 -5.19 -21.10 -17.71
CA THR A 149 -4.47 -20.60 -16.55
C THR A 149 -3.71 -21.73 -15.86
N PRO A 150 -2.41 -21.55 -15.57
CA PRO A 150 -1.58 -22.56 -14.94
C PRO A 150 -1.90 -22.70 -13.44
N ASN A 151 -1.75 -23.92 -12.91
CA ASN A 151 -1.92 -24.23 -11.49
C ASN A 151 -0.63 -24.73 -10.83
N THR A 152 0.38 -25.10 -11.63
CA THR A 152 1.69 -25.54 -11.14
C THR A 152 2.80 -24.76 -11.81
N LEU A 153 4.00 -24.82 -11.23
CA LEU A 153 5.19 -24.17 -11.81
C LEU A 153 5.52 -24.74 -13.20
N GLU A 154 5.39 -26.06 -13.38
CA GLU A 154 5.61 -26.72 -14.67
C GLU A 154 4.61 -26.24 -15.73
N GLU A 155 3.36 -26.01 -15.33
CA GLU A 155 2.35 -25.44 -16.23
C GLU A 155 2.66 -23.98 -16.58
N VAL A 156 3.16 -23.17 -15.62
CA VAL A 156 3.65 -21.81 -15.89
C VAL A 156 4.77 -21.83 -16.91
N GLU A 157 5.80 -22.65 -16.72
CA GLU A 157 6.94 -22.74 -17.63
C GLU A 157 6.52 -23.27 -19.02
N SER A 158 5.60 -24.25 -19.06
CA SER A 158 5.03 -24.77 -20.30
C SER A 158 4.24 -23.71 -21.07
N LEU A 159 3.43 -22.91 -20.36
CA LEU A 159 2.69 -21.78 -20.94
C LEU A 159 3.63 -20.68 -21.43
N ALA A 160 4.64 -20.35 -20.64
CA ALA A 160 5.65 -19.36 -20.99
C ALA A 160 6.37 -19.72 -22.31
N ALA A 161 6.73 -20.98 -22.49
CA ALA A 161 7.33 -21.44 -23.75
C ALA A 161 6.39 -21.24 -24.95
N LYS A 162 5.08 -21.45 -24.79
CA LYS A 162 4.07 -21.23 -25.86
C LYS A 162 3.91 -19.75 -26.19
N ILE A 163 3.90 -18.89 -25.16
CA ILE A 163 3.82 -17.43 -25.31
C ILE A 163 5.05 -16.91 -26.06
N LYS A 164 6.24 -17.29 -25.63
CA LYS A 164 7.51 -16.91 -26.26
C LYS A 164 7.62 -17.39 -27.71
N ALA A 165 7.11 -18.59 -28.02
CA ALA A 165 7.09 -19.10 -29.40
C ALA A 165 6.25 -18.22 -30.36
N LYS A 166 5.37 -17.37 -29.82
CA LYS A 166 4.62 -16.36 -30.58
C LYS A 166 5.30 -14.98 -30.61
N GLY A 167 6.48 -14.86 -30.03
CA GLY A 167 7.22 -13.60 -29.99
C GLY A 167 6.68 -12.60 -28.96
N MET A 168 5.91 -13.06 -27.97
CA MET A 168 5.34 -12.25 -26.91
C MET A 168 6.13 -12.41 -25.61
N ASN A 169 6.07 -11.38 -24.75
CA ASN A 169 6.56 -11.46 -23.38
C ASN A 169 5.58 -12.27 -22.52
N VAL A 170 6.10 -12.97 -21.51
CA VAL A 170 5.27 -13.79 -20.62
C VAL A 170 4.60 -12.90 -19.57
N TYR A 171 5.35 -11.95 -19.02
CA TYR A 171 4.87 -10.99 -18.04
C TYR A 171 5.07 -9.56 -18.55
N ALA A 172 3.98 -8.81 -18.61
CA ALA A 172 4.02 -7.37 -18.81
C ALA A 172 4.27 -6.72 -17.44
N TYR A 173 5.47 -6.19 -17.21
CA TYR A 173 5.84 -5.59 -15.94
C TYR A 173 7.14 -4.78 -16.00
N GLY A 174 7.22 -3.72 -15.18
CA GLY A 174 8.36 -2.84 -15.04
C GLY A 174 8.59 -2.38 -13.59
N SER A 175 9.67 -1.64 -13.36
CA SER A 175 10.05 -1.17 -12.01
C SER A 175 10.52 0.28 -12.00
N ALA A 176 10.07 1.11 -12.96
CA ALA A 176 10.32 2.54 -12.92
C ALA A 176 9.34 3.25 -11.96
N GLY A 177 9.82 4.25 -11.25
CA GLY A 177 9.03 5.04 -10.31
C GLY A 177 8.75 4.33 -8.99
N TRP A 178 7.71 3.52 -8.93
CA TRP A 178 7.46 2.57 -7.83
C TRP A 178 8.45 1.41 -7.95
N GLN A 179 9.03 0.94 -6.86
CA GLN A 179 10.06 -0.12 -6.87
C GLN A 179 9.46 -1.49 -6.49
N PRO A 180 8.64 -2.11 -7.35
CA PRO A 180 7.90 -3.33 -7.01
C PRO A 180 8.74 -4.62 -7.05
N THR A 181 10.04 -4.55 -7.32
CA THR A 181 10.90 -5.73 -7.35
C THR A 181 10.81 -6.55 -6.06
N HIS A 182 10.74 -5.89 -4.90
CA HIS A 182 10.56 -6.57 -3.61
C HIS A 182 9.17 -7.18 -3.46
N GLU A 183 8.13 -6.58 -4.03
CA GLU A 183 6.79 -7.13 -4.04
C GLU A 183 6.72 -8.38 -4.90
N HIS A 184 7.37 -8.38 -6.06
CA HIS A 184 7.52 -9.58 -6.89
C HIS A 184 8.29 -10.68 -6.18
N LEU A 185 9.46 -10.36 -5.64
CA LEU A 185 10.29 -11.34 -4.98
C LEU A 185 9.56 -11.92 -3.77
N VAL A 186 9.08 -11.07 -2.86
CA VAL A 186 8.43 -11.52 -1.63
C VAL A 186 7.00 -11.98 -1.90
N GLY A 187 6.20 -11.21 -2.62
CA GLY A 187 4.80 -11.51 -2.86
C GLY A 187 4.60 -12.74 -3.74
N ASN A 188 5.33 -12.86 -4.84
CA ASN A 188 5.14 -13.94 -5.79
C ASN A 188 6.10 -15.12 -5.56
N TYR A 189 7.41 -14.88 -5.52
CA TYR A 189 8.39 -15.97 -5.46
C TYR A 189 8.55 -16.54 -4.06
N PHE A 190 8.77 -15.72 -3.04
CA PHE A 190 8.92 -16.23 -1.68
C PHE A 190 7.64 -16.85 -1.15
N ASN A 191 6.50 -16.17 -1.25
CA ASN A 191 5.24 -16.73 -0.75
C ASN A 191 4.79 -17.97 -1.50
N THR A 192 5.03 -18.04 -2.82
CA THR A 192 4.59 -19.19 -3.63
C THR A 192 5.56 -20.36 -3.52
N TYR A 193 6.88 -20.13 -3.55
CA TYR A 193 7.89 -21.16 -3.55
C TYR A 193 8.33 -21.58 -2.15
N ALA A 194 8.78 -20.61 -1.33
CA ALA A 194 9.21 -20.90 0.03
C ALA A 194 8.05 -21.10 1.02
N GLY A 195 6.87 -20.59 0.68
CA GLY A 195 5.65 -20.68 1.48
C GLY A 195 5.45 -19.52 2.46
N PRO A 196 4.20 -19.09 2.67
CA PRO A 196 3.88 -17.90 3.45
C PRO A 196 4.28 -18.04 4.94
N GLU A 197 4.26 -19.25 5.50
CA GLU A 197 4.70 -19.50 6.88
C GLU A 197 6.20 -19.25 7.03
N ASN A 198 7.03 -19.66 6.07
CA ASN A 198 8.46 -19.42 6.08
C ASN A 198 8.79 -17.95 5.90
N VAL A 199 8.06 -17.25 5.02
CA VAL A 199 8.17 -15.79 4.86
C VAL A 199 7.87 -15.08 6.17
N TYR A 200 6.76 -15.44 6.84
CA TYR A 200 6.41 -14.87 8.13
C TYR A 200 7.51 -15.10 9.19
N LYS A 201 8.02 -16.32 9.30
CA LYS A 201 9.11 -16.66 10.22
C LYS A 201 10.39 -15.86 9.94
N ALA A 202 10.69 -15.58 8.67
CA ALA A 202 11.83 -14.75 8.31
C ALA A 202 11.60 -13.28 8.68
N LEU A 203 10.38 -12.75 8.48
CA LEU A 203 10.01 -11.38 8.85
C LEU A 203 10.11 -11.13 10.36
N ILE A 204 9.77 -12.12 11.20
CA ILE A 204 9.87 -12.01 12.66
C ILE A 204 11.23 -12.47 13.22
N GLY A 205 12.20 -12.81 12.36
CA GLY A 205 13.56 -13.17 12.75
C GLY A 205 13.76 -14.62 13.21
N GLU A 206 12.76 -15.49 13.05
CA GLU A 206 12.85 -16.93 13.38
C GLU A 206 13.55 -17.76 12.29
N LYS A 207 13.62 -17.23 11.07
CA LYS A 207 14.35 -17.79 9.93
C LYS A 207 15.26 -16.75 9.29
N LYS A 208 16.21 -17.24 8.50
CA LYS A 208 17.13 -16.38 7.74
C LYS A 208 16.71 -16.32 6.27
N TRP A 209 16.82 -15.16 5.67
CA TRP A 209 16.63 -14.99 4.22
C TRP A 209 17.66 -15.77 3.36
N THR A 210 18.67 -16.35 4.00
CA THR A 210 19.67 -17.23 3.39
C THR A 210 19.36 -18.71 3.55
N ASP A 211 18.20 -19.06 4.12
CA ASP A 211 17.78 -20.46 4.21
C ASP A 211 17.46 -21.00 2.80
N PRO A 212 17.64 -22.31 2.55
CA PRO A 212 17.61 -22.88 1.20
C PRO A 212 16.38 -22.52 0.38
N GLU A 213 15.19 -22.53 0.98
CA GLU A 213 13.93 -22.25 0.29
C GLU A 213 13.85 -20.83 -0.28
N PHE A 214 14.49 -19.85 0.38
CA PHE A 214 14.57 -18.48 -0.14
C PHE A 214 15.61 -18.34 -1.23
N VAL A 215 16.75 -19.01 -1.08
CA VAL A 215 17.81 -19.05 -2.11
C VAL A 215 17.25 -19.67 -3.39
N GLU A 216 16.56 -20.79 -3.28
CA GLU A 216 15.92 -21.49 -4.43
C GLU A 216 14.85 -20.61 -5.09
N ALA A 217 14.06 -19.87 -4.31
CA ALA A 217 13.08 -18.92 -4.84
C ALA A 217 13.75 -17.77 -5.62
N ILE A 218 14.89 -17.27 -5.15
CA ILE A 218 15.68 -16.24 -5.87
C ILE A 218 16.29 -16.83 -7.14
N GLU A 219 16.78 -18.07 -7.09
CA GLU A 219 17.31 -18.75 -8.27
C GLU A 219 16.21 -19.00 -9.33
N LEU A 220 14.99 -19.31 -8.91
CA LEU A 220 13.84 -19.40 -9.79
C LEU A 220 13.49 -18.05 -10.42
N LEU A 221 13.48 -16.97 -9.64
CA LEU A 221 13.29 -15.62 -10.17
C LEU A 221 14.38 -15.28 -11.19
N ARG A 222 15.65 -15.56 -10.87
CA ARG A 222 16.78 -15.35 -11.79
C ARG A 222 16.60 -16.16 -13.09
N LYS A 223 16.22 -17.44 -13.00
CA LYS A 223 15.92 -18.28 -14.17
C LYS A 223 14.85 -17.62 -15.05
N HIS A 224 13.71 -17.24 -14.47
CA HIS A 224 12.60 -16.66 -15.23
C HIS A 224 12.93 -15.29 -15.81
N MET A 225 13.57 -14.42 -15.04
CA MET A 225 13.82 -13.04 -15.43
C MET A 225 15.06 -12.90 -16.34
N VAL A 226 16.16 -13.57 -15.99
CA VAL A 226 17.45 -13.42 -16.65
C VAL A 226 17.67 -14.47 -17.74
N ASP A 227 17.55 -15.74 -17.36
CA ASP A 227 17.97 -16.83 -18.27
C ASP A 227 16.88 -17.06 -19.35
N GLU A 228 15.61 -17.01 -18.97
CA GLU A 228 14.47 -17.23 -19.84
C GLU A 228 13.84 -15.95 -20.40
N GLY A 229 14.07 -14.80 -19.78
CA GLY A 229 13.55 -13.51 -20.23
C GLY A 229 12.03 -13.47 -20.31
N TYR A 230 11.34 -13.75 -19.21
CA TYR A 230 9.87 -13.75 -19.17
C TYR A 230 9.27 -12.36 -19.08
N TRP A 231 10.00 -11.40 -18.52
CA TRP A 231 9.51 -10.03 -18.31
C TRP A 231 9.62 -9.18 -19.57
N SER A 232 8.80 -8.15 -19.62
CA SER A 232 8.81 -7.12 -20.66
C SER A 232 10.20 -6.52 -20.86
N GLY A 233 10.61 -6.41 -22.11
CA GLY A 233 11.94 -5.93 -22.44
C GLY A 233 13.04 -6.91 -22.01
N ASN A 234 14.04 -6.38 -21.36
CA ASN A 234 15.16 -7.11 -20.78
C ASN A 234 15.57 -6.46 -19.44
N LEU A 235 16.56 -7.00 -18.75
CA LEU A 235 17.05 -6.43 -17.50
C LEU A 235 17.45 -4.96 -17.58
N GLU A 236 17.91 -4.49 -18.75
CA GLU A 236 18.31 -3.09 -18.94
C GLU A 236 17.09 -2.16 -19.00
N THR A 237 15.99 -2.62 -19.59
CA THR A 237 14.75 -1.83 -19.78
C THR A 237 13.77 -2.00 -18.61
N TYR A 238 13.85 -3.09 -17.87
CA TYR A 238 12.95 -3.36 -16.73
C TYR A 238 12.84 -2.19 -15.74
N TYR A 239 13.96 -1.53 -15.43
CA TYR A 239 14.00 -0.39 -14.51
C TYR A 239 13.58 0.95 -15.13
N SER A 240 13.29 0.97 -16.43
CA SER A 240 12.80 2.15 -17.15
C SER A 240 11.34 2.04 -17.59
N LEU A 241 10.72 0.86 -17.48
CA LEU A 241 9.32 0.67 -17.79
C LEU A 241 8.47 1.08 -16.58
N ASP A 242 7.61 2.06 -16.78
CA ASP A 242 6.66 2.52 -15.77
C ASP A 242 5.30 1.81 -15.86
N TRP A 243 4.37 2.24 -15.02
CA TRP A 243 3.02 1.69 -14.95
C TRP A 243 2.27 1.76 -16.29
N ASP A 244 2.37 2.87 -17.00
CA ASP A 244 1.69 3.06 -18.26
C ASP A 244 2.30 2.19 -19.36
N ASP A 245 3.63 2.06 -19.39
CA ASP A 245 4.35 1.25 -20.37
C ASP A 245 3.89 -0.21 -20.33
N PHE A 246 3.92 -0.85 -19.17
CA PHE A 246 3.56 -2.27 -19.09
C PHE A 246 2.05 -2.53 -19.14
N ASN A 247 1.19 -1.59 -18.71
CA ASN A 247 -0.25 -1.69 -18.92
C ASN A 247 -0.62 -1.62 -20.41
N ASN A 248 0.05 -0.73 -21.17
CA ASN A 248 -0.13 -0.67 -22.62
C ASN A 248 0.35 -1.95 -23.33
N GLU A 249 1.39 -2.59 -22.82
CA GLU A 249 1.85 -3.88 -23.35
C GLU A 249 0.88 -5.03 -23.04
N PHE A 250 0.25 -5.00 -21.88
CA PHE A 250 -0.71 -6.00 -21.44
C PHE A 250 -2.04 -5.94 -22.22
N ALA A 251 -2.48 -4.72 -22.62
CA ALA A 251 -3.75 -4.48 -23.28
C ALA A 251 -3.77 -4.98 -24.74
#